data_ce4744edb6088f0c9d7f355b3581a3e4
#
_entry.id   ce4744edb6088f0c9d7f355b3581a3e4
#
_cell.length_a   1.000
_cell.length_b   1.000
_cell.length_c   1.000
_cell.angle_alpha   90.00
_cell.angle_beta   90.00
_cell.angle_gamma   90.00
#
_symmetry.space_group_name_H-M   'P 1'
#
loop_
_entity.id
_entity.type
_entity.pdbx_description
1 polymer ?
#
loop_
_entity_poly.entity_id
_entity_poly.type
_entity_poly.pdbx_seq_one_letter_code
_entity_poly.pdbx_strand_id
1 'polypeptide(L)'
;PVKFWGDDDGQKYHKAYFTRFENIWHHGDFIERTNKNGFIMRGRSDATLNPGGVRIGTSEIYQQVEDINFITEALVVGQDFDDDVRIILFVTTKNNQEINDEKSKLIKSRIRKNCSPKHVPAIIIKVPEIPRTKSGKIVELAVKQIINGEKINNKEAIANPEALKFFEKLSQLKL
;
A
#
# COMPACT_ATOMS: atom_id res chain seq x y z
N PRO A 1 -11.96 -16.02 11.88
CA PRO A 1 -13.39 -16.39 11.77
C PRO A 1 -13.58 -17.90 11.84
N VAL A 2 -14.76 -18.35 12.24
CA VAL A 2 -15.07 -19.78 12.33
C VAL A 2 -15.39 -20.35 10.94
N LYS A 3 -16.02 -19.56 10.08
CA LYS A 3 -16.30 -19.85 8.68
C LYS A 3 -16.61 -18.58 7.90
N PHE A 4 -16.64 -18.66 6.57
CA PHE A 4 -17.06 -17.57 5.70
C PHE A 4 -18.53 -17.72 5.30
N TRP A 5 -19.17 -16.63 4.96
CA TRP A 5 -20.52 -16.62 4.40
C TRP A 5 -20.53 -17.27 3.02
N GLY A 6 -21.48 -18.20 2.80
CA GLY A 6 -21.57 -18.93 1.52
C GLY A 6 -20.35 -19.81 1.23
N ASP A 7 -19.78 -20.42 2.25
CA ASP A 7 -18.61 -21.32 2.19
C ASP A 7 -18.93 -22.60 2.98
N ASP A 8 -19.92 -23.34 2.48
CA ASP A 8 -20.44 -24.52 3.20
C ASP A 8 -19.45 -25.70 3.19
N ASP A 9 -18.59 -25.76 2.17
CA ASP A 9 -17.50 -26.73 2.03
C ASP A 9 -16.17 -26.28 2.68
N GLY A 10 -16.11 -25.06 3.20
CA GLY A 10 -14.91 -24.51 3.85
C GLY A 10 -13.74 -24.17 2.91
N GLN A 11 -13.93 -24.28 1.59
CA GLN A 11 -12.84 -24.08 0.63
C GLN A 11 -12.35 -22.64 0.58
N LYS A 12 -13.24 -21.64 0.69
CA LYS A 12 -12.84 -20.24 0.71
C LYS A 12 -12.03 -19.91 1.97
N TYR A 13 -12.46 -20.46 3.11
CA TYR A 13 -11.75 -20.33 4.38
C TYR A 13 -10.36 -20.96 4.31
N HIS A 14 -10.29 -22.22 3.83
CA HIS A 14 -9.02 -22.92 3.64
C HIS A 14 -8.10 -22.14 2.67
N LYS A 15 -8.61 -21.70 1.54
CA LYS A 15 -7.87 -20.90 0.56
C LYS A 15 -7.32 -19.61 1.15
N ALA A 16 -8.08 -18.95 2.02
CA ALA A 16 -7.67 -17.68 2.61
C ALA A 16 -6.52 -17.82 3.62
N TYR A 17 -6.48 -18.94 4.37
CA TYR A 17 -5.60 -19.04 5.53
C TYR A 17 -4.58 -20.18 5.52
N PHE A 18 -4.81 -21.26 4.75
CA PHE A 18 -4.02 -22.49 4.86
C PHE A 18 -3.35 -22.96 3.57
N THR A 19 -3.57 -22.30 2.42
CA THR A 19 -2.94 -22.71 1.15
C THR A 19 -1.48 -22.30 1.04
N ARG A 20 -1.04 -21.27 1.75
CA ARG A 20 0.34 -20.77 1.66
C ARG A 20 1.31 -21.64 2.45
N PHE A 21 0.88 -22.13 3.60
CA PHE A 21 1.65 -23.00 4.48
C PHE A 21 0.74 -24.13 4.94
N GLU A 22 1.12 -25.36 4.66
CA GLU A 22 0.33 -26.54 5.02
C GLU A 22 0.12 -26.61 6.54
N ASN A 23 -1.13 -26.72 6.99
CA ASN A 23 -1.53 -26.81 8.40
C ASN A 23 -1.11 -25.62 9.29
N ILE A 24 -0.66 -24.52 8.70
CA ILE A 24 -0.31 -23.29 9.43
C ILE A 24 -1.22 -22.16 8.98
N TRP A 25 -1.88 -21.54 9.96
CA TRP A 25 -2.73 -20.38 9.70
C TRP A 25 -1.90 -19.15 9.29
N HIS A 26 -2.11 -18.69 8.06
CA HIS A 26 -1.44 -17.53 7.50
C HIS A 26 -2.33 -16.28 7.67
N HIS A 27 -1.96 -15.39 8.60
CA HIS A 27 -2.71 -14.16 8.87
C HIS A 27 -2.60 -13.12 7.73
N GLY A 28 -1.48 -13.10 7.04
CA GLY A 28 -1.22 -12.19 5.93
C GLY A 28 -0.53 -10.89 6.34
N ASP A 29 0.05 -10.85 7.52
CA ASP A 29 0.86 -9.71 7.97
C ASP A 29 2.36 -9.98 7.80
N PHE A 30 3.11 -8.91 7.55
CA PHE A 30 4.56 -8.89 7.58
C PHE A 30 5.03 -8.31 8.91
N ILE A 31 5.66 -9.15 9.72
CA ILE A 31 6.15 -8.77 11.04
C ILE A 31 7.65 -9.06 11.18
N GLU A 32 8.33 -8.27 11.96
CA GLU A 32 9.72 -8.44 12.34
C GLU A 32 9.80 -8.76 13.84
N ARG A 33 10.53 -9.83 14.18
CA ARG A 33 10.87 -10.11 15.58
C ARG A 33 12.15 -9.37 15.94
N THR A 34 12.10 -8.56 16.97
CA THR A 34 13.27 -7.83 17.47
C THR A 34 14.18 -8.73 18.34
N ASN A 35 15.43 -8.31 18.52
CA ASN A 35 16.37 -8.97 19.42
C ASN A 35 15.96 -8.94 20.91
N LYS A 36 14.99 -8.07 21.27
CA LYS A 36 14.40 -7.97 22.62
C LYS A 36 13.09 -8.75 22.74
N ASN A 37 12.83 -9.72 21.85
CA ASN A 37 11.60 -10.52 21.80
C ASN A 37 10.29 -9.73 21.62
N GLY A 38 10.37 -8.48 21.15
CA GLY A 38 9.21 -7.71 20.68
C GLY A 38 8.90 -7.99 19.22
N PHE A 39 7.78 -7.47 18.74
CA PHE A 39 7.37 -7.54 17.35
C PHE A 39 7.09 -6.16 16.78
N ILE A 40 7.54 -5.91 15.55
CA ILE A 40 7.24 -4.71 14.78
C ILE A 40 6.35 -5.12 13.62
N MET A 41 5.18 -4.51 13.53
CA MET A 41 4.29 -4.68 12.37
C MET A 41 4.81 -3.86 11.20
N ARG A 42 5.17 -4.53 10.10
CA ARG A 42 5.71 -3.90 8.89
C ARG A 42 4.64 -3.66 7.81
N GLY A 43 3.42 -4.15 8.03
CA GLY A 43 2.28 -4.02 7.14
C GLY A 43 1.74 -5.36 6.65
N ARG A 44 0.97 -5.34 5.57
CA ARG A 44 0.42 -6.55 4.94
C ARG A 44 1.47 -7.24 4.07
N SER A 45 1.52 -8.57 4.12
CA SER A 45 2.45 -9.34 3.29
C SER A 45 2.11 -9.31 1.79
N ASP A 46 0.83 -9.07 1.46
CA ASP A 46 0.34 -8.90 0.09
C ASP A 46 0.52 -7.46 -0.45
N ALA A 47 0.70 -6.47 0.45
CA ALA A 47 1.02 -5.09 0.12
C ALA A 47 2.53 -4.75 0.24
N THR A 48 3.37 -5.73 0.64
CA THR A 48 4.82 -5.53 0.77
C THR A 48 5.42 -5.11 -0.58
N LEU A 49 6.23 -4.06 -0.55
CA LEU A 49 6.98 -3.55 -1.69
C LEU A 49 8.25 -4.39 -1.89
N ASN A 50 8.70 -4.54 -3.14
CA ASN A 50 9.89 -5.35 -3.43
C ASN A 50 10.80 -4.73 -4.49
N PRO A 51 11.20 -3.45 -4.37
CA PRO A 51 12.03 -2.77 -5.36
C PRO A 51 13.45 -3.35 -5.39
N GLY A 52 13.87 -3.85 -6.55
CA GLY A 52 15.17 -4.48 -6.73
C GLY A 52 15.40 -5.66 -5.79
N GLY A 53 14.37 -6.46 -5.50
CA GLY A 53 14.42 -7.62 -4.63
C GLY A 53 14.45 -7.30 -3.11
N VAL A 54 14.43 -6.03 -2.71
CA VAL A 54 14.45 -5.63 -1.30
C VAL A 54 13.02 -5.54 -0.76
N ARG A 55 12.71 -6.36 0.25
CA ARG A 55 11.39 -6.35 0.89
C ARG A 55 11.25 -5.16 1.83
N ILE A 56 10.25 -4.31 1.56
CA ILE A 56 9.95 -3.07 2.30
C ILE A 56 8.50 -3.09 2.76
N GLY A 57 8.26 -2.83 4.04
CA GLY A 57 6.92 -2.66 4.59
C GLY A 57 6.37 -1.27 4.27
N THR A 58 5.11 -1.18 3.87
CA THR A 58 4.46 0.12 3.58
C THR A 58 4.49 1.06 4.78
N SER A 59 4.40 0.52 6.01
CA SER A 59 4.46 1.29 7.24
C SER A 59 5.77 2.07 7.42
N GLU A 60 6.88 1.58 6.87
CA GLU A 60 8.17 2.26 6.96
C GLU A 60 8.16 3.59 6.22
N ILE A 61 7.44 3.66 5.10
CA ILE A 61 7.26 4.89 4.33
C ILE A 61 6.20 5.78 4.97
N TYR A 62 5.08 5.22 5.46
CA TYR A 62 4.03 6.02 6.12
C TYR A 62 4.56 6.80 7.30
N GLN A 63 5.36 6.18 8.19
CA GLN A 63 5.99 6.84 9.32
C GLN A 63 6.85 8.05 8.94
N GLN A 64 7.36 8.10 7.70
CA GLN A 64 8.18 9.23 7.24
C GLN A 64 7.34 10.38 6.70
N VAL A 65 6.10 10.14 6.29
CA VAL A 65 5.28 11.16 5.63
C VAL A 65 4.13 11.68 6.50
N GLU A 66 3.71 10.93 7.51
CA GLU A 66 2.60 11.31 8.42
C GLU A 66 2.79 12.66 9.11
N ASP A 67 4.04 12.98 9.52
CA ASP A 67 4.36 14.24 10.21
C ASP A 67 4.70 15.40 9.26
N ILE A 68 4.53 15.24 7.95
CA ILE A 68 4.79 16.32 7.01
C ILE A 68 3.60 17.27 6.99
N ASN A 69 3.81 18.52 7.41
CA ASN A 69 2.76 19.50 7.69
C ASN A 69 1.72 19.72 6.58
N PHE A 70 2.09 19.55 5.32
CA PHE A 70 1.19 19.76 4.18
C PHE A 70 0.52 18.48 3.70
N ILE A 71 0.91 17.30 4.18
CA ILE A 71 0.26 16.01 3.87
C ILE A 71 -0.87 15.78 4.87
N THR A 72 -2.02 15.32 4.38
CA THR A 72 -3.15 14.91 5.21
C THR A 72 -3.30 13.40 5.26
N GLU A 73 -3.09 12.73 4.13
CA GLU A 73 -3.11 11.27 4.02
C GLU A 73 -2.09 10.81 2.99
N ALA A 74 -1.66 9.58 3.11
CA ALA A 74 -0.75 8.94 2.18
C ALA A 74 -1.19 7.51 1.87
N LEU A 75 -0.94 7.05 0.63
CA LEU A 75 -1.09 5.68 0.19
C LEU A 75 0.11 5.30 -0.65
N VAL A 76 0.79 4.22 -0.29
CA VAL A 76 1.97 3.73 -1.01
C VAL A 76 1.71 2.37 -1.60
N VAL A 77 2.11 2.16 -2.85
CA VAL A 77 1.98 0.90 -3.56
C VAL A 77 3.20 0.64 -4.44
N GLY A 78 3.42 -0.64 -4.75
CA GLY A 78 4.36 -1.05 -5.79
C GLY A 78 3.64 -1.13 -7.14
N GLN A 79 4.23 -0.51 -8.16
CA GLN A 79 3.85 -0.70 -9.55
C GLN A 79 4.88 -1.59 -10.23
N ASP A 80 4.42 -2.61 -10.96
CA ASP A 80 5.27 -3.43 -11.81
C ASP A 80 5.75 -2.58 -12.98
N PHE A 81 7.05 -2.46 -13.16
CA PHE A 81 7.66 -1.58 -14.16
C PHE A 81 9.06 -2.06 -14.51
N ASP A 82 9.33 -2.29 -15.79
CA ASP A 82 10.66 -2.65 -16.34
C ASP A 82 11.28 -3.87 -15.61
N ASP A 83 10.51 -4.97 -15.56
CA ASP A 83 10.86 -6.22 -14.86
C ASP A 83 11.22 -6.09 -13.37
N ASP A 84 10.87 -4.96 -12.74
CA ASP A 84 11.05 -4.69 -11.32
C ASP A 84 9.78 -4.04 -10.73
N VAL A 85 9.86 -3.62 -9.48
CA VAL A 85 8.81 -2.88 -8.78
C VAL A 85 9.29 -1.46 -8.48
N ARG A 86 8.57 -0.45 -8.96
CA ARG A 86 8.79 0.93 -8.53
C ARG A 86 7.77 1.37 -7.48
N ILE A 87 8.22 2.12 -6.49
CA ILE A 87 7.36 2.63 -5.42
C ILE A 87 6.65 3.90 -5.91
N ILE A 88 5.32 3.90 -5.80
CA ILE A 88 4.47 5.06 -6.05
C ILE A 88 3.87 5.51 -4.73
N LEU A 89 4.01 6.80 -4.42
CA LEU A 89 3.41 7.44 -3.25
C LEU A 89 2.30 8.38 -3.70
N PHE A 90 1.07 8.09 -3.32
CA PHE A 90 -0.07 8.97 -3.46
C PHE A 90 -0.26 9.77 -2.17
N VAL A 91 -0.58 11.05 -2.29
CA VAL A 91 -0.81 11.92 -1.13
C VAL A 91 -2.03 12.81 -1.34
N THR A 92 -2.77 13.06 -0.27
CA THR A 92 -3.69 14.17 -0.19
C THR A 92 -3.02 15.32 0.58
N THR A 93 -3.38 16.54 0.30
CA THR A 93 -2.69 17.71 0.86
C THR A 93 -3.66 18.68 1.53
N LYS A 94 -3.20 19.36 2.58
CA LYS A 94 -3.95 20.43 3.23
C LYS A 94 -4.25 21.54 2.23
N ASN A 95 -5.49 22.04 2.25
CA ASN A 95 -5.96 23.12 1.38
C ASN A 95 -5.71 22.84 -0.12
N ASN A 96 -5.70 21.57 -0.50
CA ASN A 96 -5.51 21.10 -1.88
C ASN A 96 -4.22 21.65 -2.55
N GLN A 97 -3.15 21.87 -1.78
CA GLN A 97 -1.88 22.39 -2.27
C GLN A 97 -1.23 21.43 -3.28
N GLU A 98 -0.57 21.97 -4.30
CA GLU A 98 0.17 21.14 -5.27
C GLU A 98 1.47 20.59 -4.69
N ILE A 99 1.87 19.41 -5.16
CA ILE A 99 3.17 18.81 -4.90
C ILE A 99 4.14 19.29 -5.99
N ASN A 100 4.83 20.38 -5.71
CA ASN A 100 5.89 20.91 -6.57
C ASN A 100 7.22 20.16 -6.32
N ASP A 101 8.25 20.51 -7.09
CA ASP A 101 9.59 19.89 -7.00
C ASP A 101 10.21 20.01 -5.61
N GLU A 102 10.01 21.13 -4.93
CA GLU A 102 10.55 21.40 -3.59
C GLU A 102 9.94 20.43 -2.56
N LYS A 103 8.61 20.33 -2.54
CA LYS A 103 7.87 19.39 -1.67
C LYS A 103 8.23 17.93 -1.97
N SER A 104 8.32 17.59 -3.27
CA SER A 104 8.74 16.25 -3.70
C SER A 104 10.15 15.92 -3.22
N LYS A 105 11.11 16.86 -3.37
CA LYS A 105 12.47 16.70 -2.86
C LYS A 105 12.52 16.55 -1.34
N LEU A 106 11.71 17.32 -0.60
CA LEU A 106 11.61 17.21 0.85
C LEU A 106 11.16 15.82 1.28
N ILE A 107 10.06 15.31 0.70
CA ILE A 107 9.54 13.97 0.99
C ILE A 107 10.60 12.90 0.70
N LYS A 108 11.19 12.93 -0.51
CA LYS A 108 12.21 11.96 -0.94
C LYS A 108 13.46 11.99 -0.08
N SER A 109 13.92 13.19 0.30
CA SER A 109 15.08 13.38 1.17
C SER A 109 14.85 12.83 2.57
N ARG A 110 13.66 13.07 3.16
CA ARG A 110 13.28 12.56 4.48
C ARG A 110 13.25 11.03 4.50
N ILE A 111 12.61 10.41 3.50
CA ILE A 111 12.54 8.95 3.38
C ILE A 111 13.96 8.36 3.20
N ARG A 112 14.77 8.96 2.32
CA ARG A 112 16.16 8.50 2.09
C ARG A 112 17.01 8.57 3.35
N LYS A 113 16.88 9.64 4.12
CA LYS A 113 17.67 9.88 5.35
C LYS A 113 17.29 8.89 6.47
N ASN A 114 16.00 8.66 6.65
CA ASN A 114 15.49 7.91 7.81
C ASN A 114 15.31 6.41 7.54
N CYS A 115 15.23 6.00 6.28
CA CYS A 115 15.11 4.60 5.86
C CYS A 115 16.30 4.20 4.99
N SER A 116 16.12 4.17 3.67
CA SER A 116 17.20 3.88 2.70
C SER A 116 16.88 4.44 1.31
N PRO A 117 17.85 4.47 0.38
CA PRO A 117 17.58 4.84 -1.01
C PRO A 117 16.51 3.98 -1.70
N LYS A 118 16.36 2.71 -1.31
CA LYS A 118 15.37 1.79 -1.88
C LYS A 118 13.92 2.09 -1.45
N HIS A 119 13.73 2.81 -0.34
CA HIS A 119 12.41 3.26 0.13
C HIS A 119 11.90 4.50 -0.61
N VAL A 120 12.76 5.20 -1.33
CA VAL A 120 12.41 6.47 -1.97
C VAL A 120 11.42 6.23 -3.11
N PRO A 121 10.22 6.85 -3.08
CA PRO A 121 9.27 6.73 -4.16
C PRO A 121 9.85 7.23 -5.49
N ALA A 122 9.68 6.46 -6.54
CA ALA A 122 10.01 6.89 -7.90
C ALA A 122 9.14 8.09 -8.29
N ILE A 123 7.84 7.99 -8.01
CA ILE A 123 6.83 9.00 -8.37
C ILE A 123 6.00 9.34 -7.13
N ILE A 124 5.70 10.63 -6.96
CA ILE A 124 4.78 11.15 -5.94
C ILE A 124 3.63 11.83 -6.67
N ILE A 125 2.39 11.43 -6.40
CA ILE A 125 1.20 11.93 -7.07
C ILE A 125 0.24 12.48 -6.03
N LYS A 126 -0.21 13.71 -6.23
CA LYS A 126 -1.34 14.25 -5.48
C LYS A 126 -2.64 13.67 -6.01
N VAL A 127 -3.50 13.23 -5.10
CA VAL A 127 -4.86 12.79 -5.39
C VAL A 127 -5.86 13.54 -4.52
N PRO A 128 -7.10 13.73 -4.98
CA PRO A 128 -8.13 14.42 -4.18
C PRO A 128 -8.53 13.64 -2.93
N GLU A 129 -8.55 12.31 -3.01
CA GLU A 129 -9.05 11.44 -1.96
C GLU A 129 -8.40 10.05 -2.04
N ILE A 130 -8.20 9.42 -0.87
CA ILE A 130 -7.69 8.05 -0.76
C ILE A 130 -8.85 7.08 -0.47
N PRO A 131 -8.94 5.94 -1.21
CA PRO A 131 -10.00 4.97 -1.00
C PRO A 131 -9.83 4.24 0.33
N ARG A 132 -10.96 4.06 1.03
CA ARG A 132 -11.02 3.40 2.34
C ARG A 132 -12.10 2.33 2.38
N THR A 133 -11.88 1.32 3.18
CA THR A 133 -12.92 0.35 3.53
C THR A 133 -13.99 1.01 4.40
N LYS A 134 -15.16 0.37 4.53
CA LYS A 134 -16.23 0.78 5.46
C LYS A 134 -15.76 0.83 6.93
N SER A 135 -14.67 0.14 7.28
CA SER A 135 -14.02 0.21 8.59
C SER A 135 -12.91 1.28 8.69
N GLY A 136 -12.76 2.15 7.67
CA GLY A 136 -11.79 3.26 7.64
C GLY A 136 -10.36 2.89 7.25
N LYS A 137 -10.08 1.63 6.90
CA LYS A 137 -8.73 1.21 6.49
C LYS A 137 -8.44 1.60 5.05
N ILE A 138 -7.20 2.04 4.77
CA ILE A 138 -6.69 2.32 3.42
C ILE A 138 -6.71 1.05 2.57
N VAL A 139 -7.09 1.18 1.30
CA VAL A 139 -7.27 0.06 0.37
C VAL A 139 -6.08 -0.03 -0.60
N GLU A 140 -4.89 -0.32 -0.08
CA GLU A 140 -3.64 -0.41 -0.86
C GLU A 140 -3.76 -1.41 -2.02
N LEU A 141 -4.31 -2.59 -1.75
CA LEU A 141 -4.39 -3.68 -2.73
C LEU A 141 -5.26 -3.31 -3.94
N ALA A 142 -6.40 -2.63 -3.74
CA ALA A 142 -7.25 -2.20 -4.85
C ALA A 142 -6.55 -1.14 -5.71
N VAL A 143 -5.83 -0.20 -5.09
CA VAL A 143 -5.05 0.80 -5.83
C VAL A 143 -3.89 0.14 -6.58
N LYS A 144 -3.17 -0.80 -5.97
CA LYS A 144 -2.15 -1.59 -6.64
C LYS A 144 -2.70 -2.30 -7.89
N GLN A 145 -3.86 -2.94 -7.77
CA GLN A 145 -4.52 -3.61 -8.90
C GLN A 145 -4.84 -2.63 -10.03
N ILE A 146 -5.40 -1.45 -9.71
CA ILE A 146 -5.72 -0.43 -10.73
C ILE A 146 -4.48 0.00 -11.50
N ILE A 147 -3.42 0.39 -10.81
CA ILE A 147 -2.23 0.96 -11.46
C ILE A 147 -1.44 -0.09 -12.27
N ASN A 148 -1.64 -1.38 -11.99
CA ASN A 148 -1.08 -2.50 -12.74
C ASN A 148 -2.06 -3.06 -13.81
N GLY A 149 -3.21 -2.40 -14.03
CA GLY A 149 -4.19 -2.81 -15.04
C GLY A 149 -4.99 -4.07 -14.68
N GLU A 150 -4.98 -4.48 -13.43
CA GLU A 150 -5.70 -5.65 -12.95
C GLU A 150 -7.15 -5.33 -12.59
N LYS A 151 -8.00 -6.37 -12.54
CA LYS A 151 -9.38 -6.24 -12.05
C LYS A 151 -9.40 -6.11 -10.53
N ILE A 152 -10.18 -5.14 -10.04
CA ILE A 152 -10.39 -4.94 -8.61
C ILE A 152 -11.35 -6.00 -8.08
N ASN A 153 -10.92 -6.67 -7.01
CA ASN A 153 -11.76 -7.59 -6.25
C ASN A 153 -12.39 -6.83 -5.06
N ASN A 154 -13.64 -7.20 -4.70
CA ASN A 154 -14.34 -6.69 -3.50
C ASN A 154 -14.57 -5.15 -3.47
N LYS A 155 -14.97 -4.54 -4.56
CA LYS A 155 -15.36 -3.12 -4.60
C LYS A 155 -16.43 -2.74 -3.57
N GLU A 156 -17.30 -3.68 -3.23
CA GLU A 156 -18.42 -3.49 -2.27
C GLU A 156 -17.94 -3.23 -0.83
N ALA A 157 -16.70 -3.60 -0.51
CA ALA A 157 -16.11 -3.35 0.81
C ALA A 157 -15.57 -1.91 0.96
N ILE A 158 -15.51 -1.15 -0.15
CA ILE A 158 -14.97 0.22 -0.17
C ILE A 158 -16.10 1.20 0.18
N ALA A 159 -15.81 2.14 1.08
CA ALA A 159 -16.77 3.15 1.52
C ALA A 159 -16.95 4.28 0.50
N ASN A 160 -15.87 4.64 -0.20
CA ASN A 160 -15.80 5.69 -1.22
C ASN A 160 -15.26 5.13 -2.55
N PRO A 161 -16.00 4.23 -3.22
CA PRO A 161 -15.51 3.56 -4.43
C PRO A 161 -15.25 4.52 -5.59
N GLU A 162 -15.87 5.71 -5.61
CA GLU A 162 -15.62 6.78 -6.56
C GLU A 162 -14.20 7.33 -6.50
N ALA A 163 -13.53 7.25 -5.34
CA ALA A 163 -12.14 7.64 -5.20
C ALA A 163 -11.18 6.79 -6.05
N LEU A 164 -11.55 5.57 -6.40
CA LEU A 164 -10.72 4.67 -7.21
C LEU A 164 -10.42 5.25 -8.61
N LYS A 165 -11.34 6.04 -9.19
CA LYS A 165 -11.14 6.68 -10.51
C LYS A 165 -9.96 7.65 -10.55
N PHE A 166 -9.55 8.21 -9.40
CA PHE A 166 -8.37 9.08 -9.33
C PHE A 166 -7.05 8.36 -9.55
N PHE A 167 -7.06 7.03 -9.53
CA PHE A 167 -5.91 6.17 -9.73
C PHE A 167 -5.90 5.51 -11.12
N GLU A 168 -6.98 5.70 -11.89
CA GLU A 168 -7.09 5.17 -13.25
C GLU A 168 -6.41 6.10 -14.26
N LYS A 169 -5.77 5.51 -15.29
CA LYS A 169 -5.22 6.23 -16.45
C LYS A 169 -4.30 7.41 -16.14
N LEU A 170 -3.54 7.30 -15.06
CA LEU A 170 -2.56 8.32 -14.69
C LEU A 170 -1.43 8.38 -15.73
N SER A 171 -1.29 9.53 -16.42
CA SER A 171 -0.27 9.70 -17.46
C SER A 171 1.16 9.55 -16.94
N GLN A 172 1.39 9.84 -15.64
CA GLN A 172 2.66 9.67 -14.96
C GLN A 172 3.05 8.20 -14.74
N LEU A 173 2.07 7.28 -14.81
CA LEU A 173 2.23 5.85 -14.55
C LEU A 173 2.22 5.00 -15.83
N LYS A 174 2.48 5.59 -16.99
CA LYS A 174 2.53 4.83 -18.24
C LYS A 174 3.49 3.66 -18.10
N LEU A 175 2.96 2.47 -18.41
CA LEU A 175 3.68 1.21 -18.55
C LEU A 175 4.58 1.26 -19.77
#